data_ce6bb4fbb0f8bdb9989e532d1b872a40
#
_entry.id   ce6bb4fbb0f8bdb9989e532d1b872a40
#
_cell.length_a   1.000
_cell.length_b   1.000
_cell.length_c   1.000
_cell.angle_alpha   90.00
_cell.angle_beta   90.00
_cell.angle_gamma   90.00
#
_symmetry.space_group_name_H-M   'P 1'
#
loop_
_entity.id
_entity.type
_entity.pdbx_description
1 polymer ?
#
loop_
_entity_poly.entity_id
_entity_poly.type
_entity_poly.pdbx_seq_one_letter_code
_entity_poly.pdbx_strand_id
1 'polypeptide(L)'
;EETVNNADLVVLCIPVGVMSEVVAQIAPYLKAGSTLSDVGSVKKAVIDTVEPLVPANVHFVPAHPLAGTEHSGPESGFSTLFDNRWCILVPTSSSAPSAVEQLTSLWTGMGALVDHMDADHHDLVLAVTSHAPHLIAYTMVGVADDLSRVTDKEVINYSAAGFRDFTRIASSDPTMWRDVFLSNKDATLEILGRFTEELFSLQRAIRTENGDMLFEYFSRTRGIRRGILEAGQDTEAPDFGRSLIDKK
;
A
#
# COMPACT_ATOMS: atom_id res chain seq x y z
N GLU A 1 -7.68 25.16 11.58
CA GLU A 1 -7.91 25.44 13.03
C GLU A 1 -9.23 24.85 13.49
N GLU A 2 -10.36 25.31 12.96
CA GLU A 2 -11.72 24.90 13.41
C GLU A 2 -11.93 23.38 13.34
N THR A 3 -11.38 22.71 12.36
CA THR A 3 -11.57 21.27 12.12
C THR A 3 -10.95 20.39 13.20
N VAL A 4 -9.81 20.78 13.76
CA VAL A 4 -9.06 19.95 14.74
C VAL A 4 -9.26 20.43 16.18
N ASN A 5 -9.78 21.65 16.36
CA ASN A 5 -10.00 22.21 17.68
C ASN A 5 -11.08 21.40 18.42
N ASN A 6 -10.75 20.93 19.63
CA ASN A 6 -11.59 20.05 20.46
C ASN A 6 -11.86 18.63 19.90
N ALA A 7 -11.20 18.21 18.82
CA ALA A 7 -11.30 16.84 18.35
C ALA A 7 -10.58 15.87 19.30
N ASP A 8 -11.23 14.75 19.63
CA ASP A 8 -10.62 13.68 20.44
C ASP A 8 -9.73 12.76 19.60
N LEU A 9 -10.00 12.70 18.29
CA LEU A 9 -9.23 11.94 17.30
C LEU A 9 -9.11 12.76 16.02
N VAL A 10 -7.89 12.88 15.51
CA VAL A 10 -7.56 13.47 14.20
C VAL A 10 -6.87 12.42 13.34
N VAL A 11 -7.41 12.11 12.18
CA VAL A 11 -6.83 11.16 11.22
C VAL A 11 -6.39 11.90 9.97
N LEU A 12 -5.11 11.80 9.62
CA LEU A 12 -4.50 12.41 8.43
C LEU A 12 -4.74 11.54 7.19
N CYS A 13 -5.71 11.93 6.38
CA CYS A 13 -6.04 11.25 5.11
C CYS A 13 -5.48 12.05 3.92
N ILE A 14 -4.18 12.34 3.94
CA ILE A 14 -3.48 13.19 2.96
C ILE A 14 -2.21 12.47 2.47
N PRO A 15 -1.62 12.87 1.33
CA PRO A 15 -0.36 12.29 0.86
C PRO A 15 0.77 12.40 1.89
N VAL A 16 1.60 11.36 1.98
CA VAL A 16 2.69 11.26 2.96
C VAL A 16 3.65 12.45 2.87
N GLY A 17 3.96 12.89 1.66
CA GLY A 17 4.91 13.99 1.42
C GLY A 17 4.52 15.35 2.02
N VAL A 18 3.25 15.55 2.39
CA VAL A 18 2.77 16.82 2.97
C VAL A 18 2.35 16.69 4.44
N MET A 19 2.41 15.50 5.03
CA MET A 19 1.93 15.26 6.40
C MET A 19 2.63 16.11 7.44
N SER A 20 3.96 16.20 7.38
CA SER A 20 4.74 16.99 8.35
C SER A 20 4.39 18.49 8.28
N GLU A 21 4.20 19.05 7.10
CA GLU A 21 3.79 20.43 6.93
C GLU A 21 2.40 20.69 7.54
N VAL A 22 1.45 19.80 7.26
CA VAL A 22 0.10 19.91 7.82
C VAL A 22 0.11 19.75 9.34
N VAL A 23 0.88 18.79 9.87
CA VAL A 23 0.97 18.60 11.32
C VAL A 23 1.60 19.82 11.99
N ALA A 24 2.65 20.43 11.42
CA ALA A 24 3.22 21.66 11.96
C ALA A 24 2.18 22.79 12.06
N GLN A 25 1.24 22.88 11.11
CA GLN A 25 0.18 23.88 11.12
C GLN A 25 -0.92 23.59 12.16
N ILE A 26 -1.30 22.30 12.34
CA ILE A 26 -2.42 21.93 13.22
C ILE A 26 -1.99 21.65 14.67
N ALA A 27 -0.72 21.34 14.92
CA ALA A 27 -0.20 20.97 16.23
C ALA A 27 -0.59 21.94 17.37
N PRO A 28 -0.53 23.28 17.19
CA PRO A 28 -0.93 24.22 18.24
C PRO A 28 -2.42 24.16 18.62
N TYR A 29 -3.26 23.55 17.79
CA TYR A 29 -4.71 23.50 17.97
C TYR A 29 -5.20 22.12 18.38
N LEU A 30 -4.32 21.11 18.49
CA LEU A 30 -4.67 19.78 18.94
C LEU A 30 -5.05 19.80 20.41
N LYS A 31 -6.14 19.14 20.74
CA LYS A 31 -6.63 19.05 22.12
C LYS A 31 -5.68 18.19 22.97
N ALA A 32 -5.39 18.65 24.18
CA ALA A 32 -4.64 17.84 25.15
C ALA A 32 -5.33 16.49 25.42
N GLY A 33 -4.58 15.41 25.34
CA GLY A 33 -5.08 14.03 25.48
C GLY A 33 -5.76 13.47 24.24
N SER A 34 -5.81 14.22 23.13
CA SER A 34 -6.33 13.69 21.86
C SER A 34 -5.35 12.71 21.20
N THR A 35 -5.85 11.95 20.26
CA THR A 35 -5.06 11.05 19.42
C THR A 35 -4.91 11.63 18.02
N LEU A 36 -3.68 11.68 17.51
CA LEU A 36 -3.35 11.92 16.11
C LEU A 36 -2.99 10.58 15.44
N SER A 37 -3.53 10.33 14.27
CA SER A 37 -3.24 9.14 13.46
C SER A 37 -3.12 9.51 11.99
N ASP A 38 -2.66 8.57 11.17
CA ASP A 38 -2.60 8.71 9.71
C ASP A 38 -3.09 7.42 9.02
N VAL A 39 -3.18 7.47 7.70
CA VAL A 39 -3.50 6.32 6.84
C VAL A 39 -2.46 6.09 5.74
N GLY A 40 -1.28 6.63 5.91
CA GLY A 40 -0.20 6.59 4.91
C GLY A 40 0.33 5.17 4.65
N SER A 41 0.80 4.95 3.43
CA SER A 41 1.30 3.64 2.98
C SER A 41 2.73 3.32 3.42
N VAL A 42 3.41 4.25 4.09
CA VAL A 42 4.74 4.08 4.69
C VAL A 42 4.71 4.56 6.12
N LYS A 43 5.46 3.91 7.02
CA LYS A 43 5.38 4.25 8.45
C LYS A 43 6.66 4.89 8.99
N LYS A 44 7.83 4.37 8.64
CA LYS A 44 9.08 4.92 9.16
C LYS A 44 9.24 6.41 8.85
N ALA A 45 9.12 6.79 7.59
CA ALA A 45 9.24 8.20 7.18
C ALA A 45 8.16 9.09 7.80
N VAL A 46 6.93 8.57 7.97
CA VAL A 46 5.85 9.30 8.66
C VAL A 46 6.20 9.52 10.13
N ILE A 47 6.67 8.50 10.83
CA ILE A 47 7.09 8.60 12.23
C ILE A 47 8.24 9.60 12.36
N ASP A 48 9.29 9.44 11.57
CA ASP A 48 10.49 10.29 11.64
C ASP A 48 10.20 11.79 11.41
N THR A 49 9.18 12.10 10.59
CA THR A 49 8.87 13.48 10.21
C THR A 49 7.69 14.09 10.96
N VAL A 50 6.75 13.27 11.44
CA VAL A 50 5.54 13.74 12.11
C VAL A 50 5.68 13.72 13.64
N GLU A 51 6.20 12.63 14.21
CA GLU A 51 6.26 12.46 15.67
C GLU A 51 6.97 13.62 16.39
N PRO A 52 8.10 14.18 15.89
CA PRO A 52 8.75 15.32 16.53
C PRO A 52 7.92 16.60 16.57
N LEU A 53 6.87 16.69 15.75
CA LEU A 53 5.97 17.86 15.66
C LEU A 53 4.74 17.72 16.54
N VAL A 54 4.47 16.50 17.04
CA VAL A 54 3.29 16.23 17.87
C VAL A 54 3.52 16.77 19.28
N PRO A 55 2.59 17.57 19.84
CA PRO A 55 2.70 18.06 21.21
C PRO A 55 2.81 16.93 22.23
N ALA A 56 3.61 17.11 23.29
CA ALA A 56 3.85 16.08 24.30
C ALA A 56 2.60 15.60 25.06
N ASN A 57 1.51 16.35 24.99
CA ASN A 57 0.22 16.01 25.57
C ASN A 57 -0.79 15.44 24.55
N VAL A 58 -0.35 15.09 23.36
CA VAL A 58 -1.12 14.45 22.28
C VAL A 58 -0.51 13.08 21.98
N HIS A 59 -1.31 12.06 21.76
CA HIS A 59 -0.86 10.72 21.45
C HIS A 59 -0.77 10.54 19.94
N PHE A 60 0.38 10.07 19.45
CA PHE A 60 0.54 9.73 18.04
C PHE A 60 0.49 8.21 17.86
N VAL A 61 -0.43 7.74 17.04
CA VAL A 61 -0.58 6.30 16.70
C VAL A 61 -0.67 6.16 15.19
N PRO A 62 0.45 5.90 14.52
CA PRO A 62 0.47 5.68 13.07
C PRO A 62 -0.35 4.45 12.67
N ALA A 63 -1.07 4.54 11.56
CA ALA A 63 -1.86 3.45 11.03
C ALA A 63 -1.74 3.34 9.51
N HIS A 64 -2.04 2.16 8.98
CA HIS A 64 -2.12 1.90 7.55
C HIS A 64 -3.22 0.89 7.25
N PRO A 65 -4.42 1.33 6.84
CA PRO A 65 -5.43 0.42 6.31
C PRO A 65 -5.02 -0.06 4.92
N LEU A 66 -4.88 -1.38 4.76
CA LEU A 66 -4.53 -2.02 3.49
C LEU A 66 -5.78 -2.15 2.61
N ALA A 67 -6.40 -1.02 2.34
CA ALA A 67 -7.64 -0.90 1.59
C ALA A 67 -7.56 0.30 0.65
N GLY A 68 -8.30 0.24 -0.46
CA GLY A 68 -8.33 1.30 -1.45
C GLY A 68 -8.60 0.77 -2.84
N THR A 69 -8.84 1.70 -3.72
CA THR A 69 -8.96 1.47 -5.16
C THR A 69 -7.93 2.32 -5.89
N GLU A 70 -7.83 2.18 -7.21
CA GLU A 70 -7.02 3.03 -8.07
C GLU A 70 -7.57 4.47 -8.20
N HIS A 71 -8.75 4.73 -7.65
CA HIS A 71 -9.38 6.06 -7.66
C HIS A 71 -9.04 6.85 -6.40
N SER A 72 -8.97 8.16 -6.53
CA SER A 72 -8.66 9.09 -5.45
C SER A 72 -9.85 9.97 -5.09
N GLY A 73 -9.83 10.52 -3.88
CA GLY A 73 -10.81 11.47 -3.37
C GLY A 73 -11.97 10.84 -2.62
N PRO A 74 -12.74 11.65 -1.88
CA PRO A 74 -13.78 11.18 -0.97
C PRO A 74 -14.95 10.49 -1.69
N GLU A 75 -15.22 10.83 -2.94
CA GLU A 75 -16.26 10.22 -3.77
C GLU A 75 -15.96 8.76 -4.16
N SER A 76 -14.71 8.32 -3.97
CA SER A 76 -14.30 6.93 -4.23
C SER A 76 -14.51 6.02 -3.00
N GLY A 77 -14.96 6.57 -1.88
CA GLY A 77 -15.27 5.83 -0.66
C GLY A 77 -16.60 5.10 -0.75
N PHE A 78 -16.68 3.93 -0.11
CA PHE A 78 -17.91 3.14 0.05
C PHE A 78 -17.94 2.46 1.42
N SER A 79 -19.12 2.12 1.90
CA SER A 79 -19.35 1.69 3.29
C SER A 79 -18.63 0.41 3.70
N THR A 80 -18.30 -0.47 2.75
CA THR A 80 -17.65 -1.77 2.98
C THR A 80 -16.16 -1.76 2.63
N LEU A 81 -15.54 -0.57 2.47
CA LEU A 81 -14.15 -0.42 2.04
C LEU A 81 -13.17 -1.20 2.92
N PHE A 82 -13.43 -1.25 4.23
CA PHE A 82 -12.54 -1.86 5.21
C PHE A 82 -12.94 -3.27 5.62
N ASP A 83 -14.09 -3.78 5.17
CA ASP A 83 -14.58 -5.11 5.54
C ASP A 83 -13.57 -6.19 5.19
N ASN A 84 -13.12 -6.94 6.22
CA ASN A 84 -12.10 -8.00 6.09
C ASN A 84 -10.77 -7.52 5.48
N ARG A 85 -10.43 -6.22 5.60
CA ARG A 85 -9.14 -5.67 5.20
C ARG A 85 -8.25 -5.47 6.42
N TRP A 86 -6.96 -5.70 6.25
CA TRP A 86 -6.01 -5.43 7.33
C TRP A 86 -5.84 -3.93 7.54
N CYS A 87 -5.78 -3.52 8.80
CA CYS A 87 -5.29 -2.22 9.23
C CYS A 87 -4.12 -2.44 10.18
N ILE A 88 -2.94 -2.00 9.78
CA ILE A 88 -1.72 -2.15 10.57
C ILE A 88 -1.55 -0.90 11.43
N LEU A 89 -1.51 -1.07 12.74
CA LEU A 89 -1.08 -0.03 13.67
C LEU A 89 0.41 -0.18 13.95
N VAL A 90 1.10 0.95 14.03
CA VAL A 90 2.55 1.00 14.28
C VAL A 90 2.81 1.88 15.51
N PRO A 91 2.47 1.42 16.73
CA PRO A 91 2.64 2.21 17.94
C PRO A 91 4.10 2.60 18.15
N THR A 92 4.33 3.84 18.57
CA THR A 92 5.64 4.38 18.93
C THR A 92 5.76 4.54 20.45
N SER A 93 6.90 5.03 20.91
CA SER A 93 7.08 5.35 22.34
C SER A 93 6.16 6.46 22.85
N SER A 94 5.61 7.29 21.95
CA SER A 94 4.63 8.35 22.27
C SER A 94 3.18 7.85 22.24
N SER A 95 2.94 6.62 21.79
CA SER A 95 1.60 6.04 21.71
C SER A 95 1.14 5.53 23.08
N ALA A 96 0.19 6.20 23.71
CA ALA A 96 -0.41 5.67 24.93
C ALA A 96 -1.23 4.40 24.64
N PRO A 97 -1.21 3.38 25.54
CA PRO A 97 -2.01 2.17 25.34
C PRO A 97 -3.51 2.44 25.09
N SER A 98 -4.09 3.43 25.77
CA SER A 98 -5.48 3.82 25.57
C SER A 98 -5.77 4.40 24.17
N ALA A 99 -4.80 5.12 23.58
CA ALA A 99 -4.93 5.63 22.22
C ALA A 99 -4.82 4.52 21.17
N VAL A 100 -3.94 3.54 21.40
CA VAL A 100 -3.85 2.33 20.57
C VAL A 100 -5.15 1.53 20.62
N GLU A 101 -5.72 1.34 21.82
CA GLU A 101 -7.00 0.65 22.00
C GLU A 101 -8.16 1.40 21.34
N GLN A 102 -8.17 2.74 21.42
CA GLN A 102 -9.14 3.58 20.71
C GLN A 102 -9.12 3.34 19.20
N LEU A 103 -7.94 3.37 18.58
CA LEU A 103 -7.81 3.12 17.15
C LEU A 103 -8.11 1.66 16.77
N THR A 104 -7.68 0.70 17.58
CA THR A 104 -8.05 -0.71 17.38
C THR A 104 -9.56 -0.87 17.35
N SER A 105 -10.26 -0.27 18.31
CA SER A 105 -11.73 -0.32 18.37
C SER A 105 -12.38 0.38 17.19
N LEU A 106 -11.84 1.52 16.76
CA LEU A 106 -12.33 2.25 15.58
C LEU A 106 -12.25 1.41 14.31
N TRP A 107 -11.05 0.91 13.98
CA TRP A 107 -10.84 0.14 12.76
C TRP A 107 -11.61 -1.18 12.76
N THR A 108 -11.63 -1.88 13.90
CA THR A 108 -12.45 -3.10 14.07
C THR A 108 -13.94 -2.79 13.91
N GLY A 109 -14.41 -1.67 14.44
CA GLY A 109 -15.80 -1.22 14.28
C GLY A 109 -16.18 -0.88 12.83
N MET A 110 -15.19 -0.58 11.98
CA MET A 110 -15.35 -0.39 10.53
C MET A 110 -15.19 -1.69 9.73
N GLY A 111 -15.05 -2.84 10.37
CA GLY A 111 -14.92 -4.15 9.73
C GLY A 111 -13.48 -4.58 9.42
N ALA A 112 -12.47 -3.79 9.79
CA ALA A 112 -11.08 -4.12 9.54
C ALA A 112 -10.54 -5.19 10.51
N LEU A 113 -9.57 -5.97 10.02
CA LEU A 113 -8.72 -6.84 10.84
C LEU A 113 -7.50 -6.04 11.29
N VAL A 114 -7.34 -5.83 12.60
CA VAL A 114 -6.26 -4.98 13.13
C VAL A 114 -5.08 -5.84 13.57
N ASP A 115 -3.87 -5.45 13.15
CA ASP A 115 -2.61 -6.05 13.57
C ASP A 115 -1.60 -4.95 13.94
N HIS A 116 -0.50 -5.33 14.61
CA HIS A 116 0.53 -4.42 15.08
C HIS A 116 1.89 -4.83 14.54
N MET A 117 2.66 -3.87 14.04
CA MET A 117 4.03 -4.07 13.57
C MET A 117 4.92 -2.92 14.04
N ASP A 118 6.24 -3.14 14.08
CA ASP A 118 7.19 -2.03 14.08
C ASP A 118 7.32 -1.42 12.67
N ALA A 119 7.85 -0.18 12.60
CA ALA A 119 7.88 0.58 11.38
C ALA A 119 8.79 -0.03 10.29
N ASP A 120 9.96 -0.56 10.69
CA ASP A 120 10.90 -1.15 9.73
C ASP A 120 10.33 -2.44 9.15
N HIS A 121 9.69 -3.26 9.98
CA HIS A 121 9.02 -4.48 9.53
C HIS A 121 7.84 -4.18 8.62
N HIS A 122 6.98 -3.20 9.00
CA HIS A 122 5.88 -2.73 8.16
C HIS A 122 6.38 -2.33 6.77
N ASP A 123 7.38 -1.44 6.70
CA ASP A 123 7.86 -0.89 5.45
C ASP A 123 8.53 -1.94 4.56
N LEU A 124 9.20 -2.95 5.15
CA LEU A 124 9.75 -4.09 4.41
C LEU A 124 8.63 -5.00 3.85
N VAL A 125 7.62 -5.33 4.65
CA VAL A 125 6.48 -6.15 4.20
C VAL A 125 5.76 -5.46 3.06
N LEU A 126 5.50 -4.15 3.18
CA LEU A 126 4.82 -3.38 2.14
C LEU A 126 5.69 -3.18 0.89
N ALA A 127 7.01 -3.12 1.03
CA ALA A 127 7.90 -3.10 -0.13
C ALA A 127 7.73 -4.36 -1.00
N VAL A 128 7.53 -5.54 -0.39
CA VAL A 128 7.32 -6.81 -1.11
C VAL A 128 5.90 -6.92 -1.65
N THR A 129 4.89 -6.63 -0.81
CA THR A 129 3.50 -6.99 -1.10
C THR A 129 2.73 -5.91 -1.86
N SER A 130 3.23 -4.68 -1.87
CA SER A 130 2.58 -3.53 -2.48
C SER A 130 3.51 -2.71 -3.38
N HIS A 131 4.64 -2.19 -2.86
CA HIS A 131 5.43 -1.18 -3.56
C HIS A 131 6.11 -1.75 -4.81
N ALA A 132 6.85 -2.85 -4.68
CA ALA A 132 7.51 -3.49 -5.83
C ALA A 132 6.49 -3.95 -6.91
N PRO A 133 5.36 -4.59 -6.58
CA PRO A 133 4.31 -4.89 -7.55
C PRO A 133 3.84 -3.68 -8.36
N HIS A 134 3.60 -2.54 -7.71
CA HIS A 134 3.20 -1.32 -8.43
C HIS A 134 4.30 -0.81 -9.36
N LEU A 135 5.55 -0.76 -8.88
CA LEU A 135 6.68 -0.33 -9.71
C LEU A 135 6.85 -1.22 -10.95
N ILE A 136 6.72 -2.54 -10.78
CA ILE A 136 6.80 -3.50 -11.88
C ILE A 136 5.63 -3.31 -12.85
N ALA A 137 4.42 -3.06 -12.36
CA ALA A 137 3.27 -2.78 -13.21
C ALA A 137 3.45 -1.50 -14.04
N TYR A 138 3.91 -0.40 -13.43
CA TYR A 138 4.26 0.84 -14.16
C TYR A 138 5.34 0.59 -15.22
N THR A 139 6.38 -0.17 -14.86
CA THR A 139 7.46 -0.51 -15.79
C THR A 139 6.93 -1.34 -16.96
N MET A 140 6.04 -2.29 -16.72
CA MET A 140 5.45 -3.13 -17.76
C MET A 140 4.61 -2.32 -18.75
N VAL A 141 3.87 -1.33 -18.27
CA VAL A 141 3.13 -0.39 -19.13
C VAL A 141 4.10 0.45 -19.97
N GLY A 142 5.17 0.97 -19.36
CA GLY A 142 6.20 1.72 -20.08
C GLY A 142 6.86 0.91 -21.20
N VAL A 143 7.23 -0.35 -20.95
CA VAL A 143 7.77 -1.26 -21.98
C VAL A 143 6.75 -1.51 -23.10
N ALA A 144 5.46 -1.67 -22.76
CA ALA A 144 4.42 -1.85 -23.76
C ALA A 144 4.22 -0.59 -24.63
N ASP A 145 4.33 0.61 -24.06
CA ASP A 145 4.24 1.88 -24.80
C ASP A 145 5.43 2.04 -25.76
N ASP A 146 6.64 1.78 -25.31
CA ASP A 146 7.85 1.85 -26.15
C ASP A 146 7.76 0.91 -27.36
N LEU A 147 7.27 -0.31 -27.18
CA LEU A 147 7.03 -1.26 -28.26
C LEU A 147 5.85 -0.86 -29.16
N SER A 148 4.83 -0.20 -28.64
CA SER A 148 3.66 0.24 -29.42
C SER A 148 4.03 1.27 -30.50
N ARG A 149 5.12 2.02 -30.31
CA ARG A 149 5.66 2.95 -31.31
C ARG A 149 6.24 2.24 -32.53
N VAL A 150 6.63 0.97 -32.37
CA VAL A 150 7.22 0.13 -33.44
C VAL A 150 6.17 -0.77 -34.10
N THR A 151 5.08 -1.10 -33.37
CA THR A 151 4.07 -2.11 -33.75
C THR A 151 2.69 -1.50 -34.07
N ASP A 152 2.62 -0.24 -34.46
CA ASP A 152 1.36 0.47 -34.84
C ASP A 152 0.22 0.27 -33.81
N LYS A 153 0.54 0.29 -32.51
CA LYS A 153 -0.40 0.10 -31.36
C LYS A 153 -0.95 -1.33 -31.20
N GLU A 154 -0.42 -2.33 -31.89
CA GLU A 154 -0.88 -3.71 -31.75
C GLU A 154 -0.74 -4.23 -30.32
N VAL A 155 0.34 -3.86 -29.59
CA VAL A 155 0.57 -4.27 -28.20
C VAL A 155 -0.58 -3.83 -27.30
N ILE A 156 -1.10 -2.62 -27.49
CA ILE A 156 -2.24 -2.09 -26.72
C ILE A 156 -3.54 -2.78 -27.15
N ASN A 157 -3.77 -2.92 -28.46
CA ASN A 157 -4.99 -3.51 -29.01
C ASN A 157 -5.16 -4.99 -28.64
N TYR A 158 -4.05 -5.73 -28.51
CA TYR A 158 -4.07 -7.16 -28.17
C TYR A 158 -3.83 -7.44 -26.67
N SER A 159 -3.93 -6.40 -25.83
CA SER A 159 -3.83 -6.55 -24.38
C SER A 159 -4.95 -7.43 -23.83
N ALA A 160 -4.61 -8.68 -23.53
CA ALA A 160 -5.52 -9.66 -22.96
C ALA A 160 -5.68 -9.49 -21.43
N ALA A 161 -6.55 -10.30 -20.83
CA ALA A 161 -6.91 -10.23 -19.41
C ALA A 161 -5.67 -10.21 -18.49
N GLY A 162 -4.68 -11.09 -18.73
CA GLY A 162 -3.48 -11.14 -17.88
C GLY A 162 -2.69 -9.83 -17.84
N PHE A 163 -2.54 -9.13 -18.97
CA PHE A 163 -1.87 -7.84 -19.01
C PHE A 163 -2.72 -6.77 -18.30
N ARG A 164 -4.02 -6.69 -18.59
CA ARG A 164 -4.93 -5.73 -17.97
C ARG A 164 -5.03 -5.88 -16.46
N ASP A 165 -5.17 -7.12 -15.99
CA ASP A 165 -5.30 -7.40 -14.56
C ASP A 165 -4.02 -7.07 -13.81
N PHE A 166 -2.86 -7.46 -14.35
CA PHE A 166 -1.57 -7.18 -13.75
C PHE A 166 -1.23 -5.68 -13.74
N THR A 167 -1.52 -4.96 -14.84
CA THR A 167 -1.19 -3.54 -14.98
C THR A 167 -2.26 -2.59 -14.46
N ARG A 168 -3.40 -3.09 -13.97
CA ARG A 168 -4.48 -2.27 -13.43
C ARG A 168 -3.99 -1.28 -12.36
N ILE A 169 -3.13 -1.76 -11.47
CA ILE A 169 -2.57 -0.95 -10.38
C ILE A 169 -1.67 0.21 -10.87
N ALA A 170 -1.20 0.18 -12.12
CA ALA A 170 -0.45 1.28 -12.74
C ALA A 170 -1.34 2.47 -13.14
N SER A 171 -2.65 2.42 -12.92
CA SER A 171 -3.56 3.57 -13.08
C SER A 171 -3.72 4.42 -11.82
N SER A 172 -3.04 4.07 -10.73
CA SER A 172 -3.06 4.78 -9.45
C SER A 172 -2.38 6.17 -9.54
N ASP A 173 -2.66 7.04 -8.57
CA ASP A 173 -2.16 8.42 -8.54
C ASP A 173 -0.62 8.49 -8.54
N PRO A 174 0.00 9.19 -9.50
CA PRO A 174 1.45 9.23 -9.63
C PRO A 174 2.14 10.04 -8.52
N THR A 175 1.47 11.02 -7.92
CA THR A 175 2.02 11.82 -6.82
C THR A 175 2.14 10.95 -5.57
N MET A 176 1.09 10.21 -5.24
CA MET A 176 1.10 9.27 -4.12
C MET A 176 2.21 8.24 -4.27
N TRP A 177 2.35 7.60 -5.44
CA TRP A 177 3.36 6.57 -5.65
C TRP A 177 4.79 7.11 -5.68
N ARG A 178 5.00 8.31 -6.24
CA ARG A 178 6.29 9.00 -6.12
C ARG A 178 6.69 9.15 -4.64
N ASP A 179 5.77 9.64 -3.82
CA ASP A 179 6.03 9.89 -2.41
C ASP A 179 6.26 8.58 -1.63
N VAL A 180 5.51 7.52 -1.93
CA VAL A 180 5.72 6.18 -1.35
C VAL A 180 7.11 5.64 -1.68
N PHE A 181 7.53 5.67 -2.96
CA PHE A 181 8.86 5.15 -3.36
C PHE A 181 10.01 5.96 -2.76
N LEU A 182 9.89 7.27 -2.69
CA LEU A 182 10.93 8.11 -2.10
C LEU A 182 10.99 7.97 -0.58
N SER A 183 9.86 7.77 0.09
CA SER A 183 9.77 7.63 1.54
C SER A 183 10.13 6.23 2.03
N ASN A 184 9.92 5.18 1.23
CA ASN A 184 10.35 3.80 1.52
C ASN A 184 11.46 3.34 0.57
N LYS A 185 12.43 4.22 0.33
CA LYS A 185 13.47 4.03 -0.69
C LYS A 185 14.31 2.78 -0.43
N ASP A 186 14.81 2.60 0.78
CA ASP A 186 15.81 1.58 1.07
C ASP A 186 15.20 0.17 0.97
N ALA A 187 14.05 -0.07 1.60
CA ALA A 187 13.34 -1.34 1.47
C ALA A 187 12.88 -1.61 0.02
N THR A 188 12.39 -0.59 -0.68
CA THR A 188 11.98 -0.73 -2.08
C THR A 188 13.15 -1.14 -2.97
N LEU A 189 14.32 -0.51 -2.81
CA LEU A 189 15.52 -0.83 -3.59
C LEU A 189 16.06 -2.22 -3.26
N GLU A 190 16.02 -2.65 -2.00
CA GLU A 190 16.41 -4.02 -1.60
C GLU A 190 15.52 -5.06 -2.31
N ILE A 191 14.20 -4.89 -2.26
CA ILE A 191 13.27 -5.83 -2.88
C ILE A 191 13.39 -5.81 -4.40
N LEU A 192 13.55 -4.63 -5.00
CA LEU A 192 13.76 -4.50 -6.45
C LEU A 192 15.08 -5.17 -6.89
N GLY A 193 16.14 -5.07 -6.08
CA GLY A 193 17.39 -5.80 -6.33
C GLY A 193 17.18 -7.32 -6.37
N ARG A 194 16.53 -7.88 -5.35
CA ARG A 194 16.19 -9.32 -5.30
C ARG A 194 15.32 -9.75 -6.49
N PHE A 195 14.31 -8.96 -6.82
CA PHE A 195 13.46 -9.22 -7.99
C PHE A 195 14.26 -9.24 -9.29
N THR A 196 15.19 -8.30 -9.46
CA THR A 196 16.03 -8.21 -10.65
C THR A 196 16.97 -9.41 -10.77
N GLU A 197 17.56 -9.88 -9.67
CA GLU A 197 18.40 -11.09 -9.63
C GLU A 197 17.61 -12.34 -10.04
N GLU A 198 16.41 -12.51 -9.49
CA GLU A 198 15.51 -13.61 -9.89
C GLU A 198 15.12 -13.52 -11.37
N LEU A 199 14.83 -12.32 -11.87
CA LEU A 199 14.50 -12.09 -13.27
C LEU A 199 15.68 -12.43 -14.20
N PHE A 200 16.92 -12.06 -13.83
CA PHE A 200 18.11 -12.45 -14.56
C PHE A 200 18.35 -13.97 -14.57
N SER A 201 18.05 -14.65 -13.47
CA SER A 201 18.13 -16.11 -13.38
C SER A 201 17.15 -16.77 -14.35
N LEU A 202 15.90 -16.32 -14.38
CA LEU A 202 14.88 -16.80 -15.33
C LEU A 202 15.24 -16.46 -16.78
N GLN A 203 15.73 -15.24 -17.04
CA GLN A 203 16.21 -14.84 -18.36
C GLN A 203 17.35 -15.75 -18.86
N ARG A 204 18.28 -16.11 -17.96
CA ARG A 204 19.36 -17.06 -18.29
C ARG A 204 18.79 -18.44 -18.63
N ALA A 205 17.85 -18.95 -17.83
CA ALA A 205 17.23 -20.25 -18.07
C ALA A 205 16.53 -20.30 -19.44
N ILE A 206 15.80 -19.22 -19.80
CA ILE A 206 15.19 -19.10 -21.14
C ILE A 206 16.24 -19.11 -22.23
N ARG A 207 17.30 -18.32 -22.08
CA ARG A 207 18.38 -18.21 -23.10
C ARG A 207 19.11 -19.53 -23.32
N THR A 208 19.24 -20.34 -22.25
CA THR A 208 19.95 -21.65 -22.31
C THR A 208 18.98 -22.82 -22.47
N GLU A 209 17.71 -22.55 -22.75
CA GLU A 209 16.64 -23.56 -22.94
C GLU A 209 16.55 -24.57 -21.77
N ASN A 210 16.84 -24.11 -20.53
CA ASN A 210 16.76 -24.95 -19.33
C ASN A 210 15.30 -25.08 -18.86
N GLY A 211 14.55 -25.97 -19.50
CA GLY A 211 13.15 -26.22 -19.21
C GLY A 211 12.90 -26.76 -17.81
N ASP A 212 13.80 -27.60 -17.28
CA ASP A 212 13.66 -28.19 -15.94
C ASP A 212 13.70 -27.12 -14.85
N MET A 213 14.67 -26.19 -14.92
CA MET A 213 14.75 -25.07 -13.98
C MET A 213 13.49 -24.19 -14.03
N LEU A 214 12.97 -23.89 -15.21
CA LEU A 214 11.74 -23.12 -15.35
C LEU A 214 10.54 -23.85 -14.76
N PHE A 215 10.41 -25.15 -15.02
CA PHE A 215 9.34 -25.98 -14.49
C PHE A 215 9.36 -26.05 -12.95
N GLU A 216 10.53 -26.27 -12.36
CA GLU A 216 10.70 -26.30 -10.91
C GLU A 216 10.36 -24.96 -10.27
N TYR A 217 10.86 -23.85 -10.83
CA TYR A 217 10.58 -22.50 -10.34
C TYR A 217 9.08 -22.19 -10.38
N PHE A 218 8.43 -22.43 -11.52
CA PHE A 218 6.98 -22.16 -11.67
C PHE A 218 6.12 -23.09 -10.82
N SER A 219 6.53 -24.35 -10.64
CA SER A 219 5.82 -25.29 -9.77
C SER A 219 5.86 -24.84 -8.30
N ARG A 220 7.04 -24.40 -7.82
CA ARG A 220 7.23 -23.86 -6.47
C ARG A 220 6.37 -22.60 -6.25
N THR A 221 6.48 -21.62 -7.14
CA THR A 221 5.77 -20.34 -7.01
C THR A 221 4.26 -20.50 -7.13
N ARG A 222 3.78 -21.42 -7.99
CA ARG A 222 2.37 -21.82 -8.07
C ARG A 222 1.85 -22.40 -6.76
N GLY A 223 2.67 -23.23 -6.09
CA GLY A 223 2.32 -23.78 -4.77
C GLY A 223 2.14 -22.68 -3.73
N ILE A 224 3.05 -21.72 -3.67
CA ILE A 224 2.97 -20.57 -2.76
C ILE A 224 1.70 -19.75 -3.05
N ARG A 225 1.40 -19.45 -4.33
CA ARG A 225 0.21 -18.66 -4.70
C ARG A 225 -1.09 -19.35 -4.27
N ARG A 226 -1.17 -20.69 -4.37
CA ARG A 226 -2.32 -21.46 -3.87
C ARG A 226 -2.50 -21.32 -2.35
N GLY A 227 -1.41 -21.38 -1.59
CA GLY A 227 -1.45 -21.15 -0.14
C GLY A 227 -1.96 -19.75 0.25
N ILE A 228 -1.68 -18.72 -0.56
CA ILE A 228 -2.22 -17.37 -0.35
C ILE A 228 -3.75 -17.35 -0.52
N LEU A 229 -4.27 -18.05 -1.53
CA LEU A 229 -5.72 -18.19 -1.73
C LEU A 229 -6.39 -18.94 -0.59
N GLU A 230 -5.80 -20.05 -0.16
CA GLU A 230 -6.30 -20.87 0.96
C GLU A 230 -6.31 -20.10 2.29
N ALA A 231 -5.39 -19.14 2.46
CA ALA A 231 -5.38 -18.22 3.59
C ALA A 231 -6.48 -17.13 3.54
N GLY A 232 -7.35 -17.14 2.51
CA GLY A 232 -8.46 -16.19 2.39
C GLY A 232 -8.04 -14.77 1.99
N GLN A 233 -6.82 -14.59 1.49
CA GLN A 233 -6.30 -13.27 1.07
C GLN A 233 -6.79 -12.85 -0.32
N ASP A 234 -7.55 -13.71 -0.99
CA ASP A 234 -8.13 -13.45 -2.30
C ASP A 234 -9.54 -14.06 -2.35
N THR A 235 -10.41 -13.52 -3.18
CA THR A 235 -11.73 -14.10 -3.45
C THR A 235 -11.67 -14.91 -4.74
N GLU A 236 -12.39 -16.02 -4.80
CA GLU A 236 -12.54 -16.83 -6.04
C GLU A 236 -13.34 -16.11 -7.13
N ALA A 237 -13.91 -14.94 -6.83
CA ALA A 237 -14.68 -14.17 -7.80
C ALA A 237 -13.77 -13.67 -8.94
N PRO A 238 -14.20 -13.79 -10.21
CA PRO A 238 -13.40 -13.40 -11.37
C PRO A 238 -12.99 -11.91 -11.38
N ASP A 239 -13.67 -11.10 -10.62
CA ASP A 239 -13.46 -9.66 -10.45
C ASP A 239 -12.77 -9.31 -9.14
N PHE A 240 -12.16 -10.28 -8.49
CA PHE A 240 -11.48 -10.11 -7.18
C PHE A 240 -12.42 -9.54 -6.09
N GLY A 241 -13.70 -9.85 -6.15
CA GLY A 241 -14.71 -9.35 -5.21
C GLY A 241 -15.17 -7.91 -5.48
N ARG A 242 -14.93 -7.36 -6.67
CA ARG A 242 -15.26 -5.96 -7.05
C ARG A 242 -16.62 -5.78 -7.72
N SER A 243 -17.35 -6.85 -7.98
CA SER A 243 -18.65 -6.82 -8.69
C SER A 243 -19.76 -6.05 -7.98
N LEU A 244 -19.50 -5.47 -6.82
CA LEU A 244 -20.46 -4.63 -6.08
C LEU A 244 -20.31 -3.13 -6.32
N ILE A 245 -19.32 -2.69 -7.10
CA ILE A 245 -19.20 -1.29 -7.51
C ILE A 245 -19.68 -1.17 -8.94
N ASP A 246 -20.89 -0.67 -9.06
CA ASP A 246 -21.53 -0.08 -10.22
C ASP A 246 -22.36 -0.93 -11.16
N LYS A 247 -23.61 -0.88 -10.83
CA LYS A 247 -24.63 -0.55 -11.82
C LYS A 247 -25.39 0.67 -11.29
N LYS A 248 -24.85 1.84 -11.55
CA LYS A 248 -25.65 3.08 -11.62
C LYS A 248 -25.35 3.79 -12.91
#